data_6d785d55d94ad16fb232a12e04cb5b0c
#
_entry.id   6d785d55d94ad16fb232a12e04cb5b0c
#
_cell.length_a   1.000
_cell.length_b   1.000
_cell.length_c   1.000
_cell.angle_alpha   90.00
_cell.angle_beta   90.00
_cell.angle_gamma   90.00
#
_symmetry.space_group_name_H-M   'P 1'
#
loop_
_entity.id
_entity.type
_entity.pdbx_description
1 polymer ?
#
loop_
_entity_poly.entity_id
_entity_poly.type
_entity_poly.pdbx_seq_one_letter_code
_entity_poly.pdbx_strand_id
1 'polypeptide(L)'
;MLVFMVYVRDNNFCQVLPQKLHSSSSDDKHLKVMAFPPLGIQTLAPVLRQHGHQVRLFDTCHPQMQAGQIAQAIDAERPDVLALSCLSTTTYPALKNLAWRLKLQAPKVPIIVGGAFATMNSDHILKDCPDLDCVGVGEGEELLPDYLNNLDNPGSVLGLVWRNADEIVRNSSRPLIQDLNQFPYPDRTTLPIDYVESLPLDVPAVLSMDKFCTMQTSRGCPYSCIYCEIPSLSQGKWRYRSSEHVLGEMQHLNDLGFRSIYLTDDHFLLNRKRIGEVCRGIIDRRLKFHWGCEGRVDAVAVDQLAVMQQANCNFLAFGVEAGTQKVLDRLHKKQTLKQVEHAVSEAKRHGIERVHGFFVIGSPDETEKEVIASFRFAAKLRLDTFGFNRLCAYRGTPLWQEYVNRGIIDDERDWDKWFKCSDIDPNALPSAAVNRVRMKGYALLFAHRIFGRPIRTYKLLRILGRHMKKFDLLKLLWSPFRRRTLSRKPELPALMIDLGLEEPKRGAVSIS
;
A
#
# COMPACT_ATOMS: atom_id res chain seq x y z
N MET A 1 23.60 9.29 16.61
CA MET A 1 23.39 9.97 15.32
C MET A 1 21.98 10.49 15.24
N LEU A 2 21.76 11.57 14.48
CA LEU A 2 20.43 12.07 14.15
C LEU A 2 20.00 11.54 12.76
N VAL A 3 18.92 10.80 12.69
CA VAL A 3 18.41 10.20 11.47
C VAL A 3 17.04 10.81 11.11
N PHE A 4 16.95 11.36 9.91
CA PHE A 4 15.66 11.78 9.36
C PHE A 4 15.08 10.66 8.52
N MET A 5 13.92 10.18 8.91
CA MET A 5 13.19 9.15 8.19
C MET A 5 12.00 9.77 7.47
N VAL A 6 11.97 9.62 6.14
CA VAL A 6 10.96 10.24 5.29
C VAL A 6 10.12 9.19 4.58
N TYR A 7 8.83 9.20 4.84
CA TYR A 7 7.86 8.45 4.05
C TYR A 7 7.56 9.23 2.76
N VAL A 8 7.99 8.64 1.64
CA VAL A 8 7.87 9.30 0.34
C VAL A 8 6.48 9.09 -0.25
N ARG A 9 5.90 10.18 -0.74
CA ARG A 9 4.55 10.23 -1.31
C ARG A 9 4.38 9.27 -2.49
N ASP A 10 3.30 8.52 -2.48
CA ASP A 10 2.85 7.76 -3.64
C ASP A 10 1.89 8.61 -4.49
N ASN A 11 2.28 8.87 -5.73
CA ASN A 11 1.51 9.72 -6.65
C ASN A 11 0.15 9.13 -7.05
N ASN A 12 -0.06 7.81 -6.92
CA ASN A 12 -1.37 7.20 -7.19
C ASN A 12 -2.41 7.51 -6.10
N PHE A 13 -1.96 7.74 -4.87
CA PHE A 13 -2.83 8.06 -3.75
C PHE A 13 -3.06 9.56 -3.59
N CYS A 14 -2.45 10.38 -4.44
CA CYS A 14 -2.62 11.82 -4.44
C CYS A 14 -3.13 12.28 -5.80
N GLN A 15 -4.44 12.34 -5.97
CA GLN A 15 -5.06 12.84 -7.19
C GLN A 15 -5.36 14.34 -7.05
N VAL A 16 -4.97 15.11 -8.06
CA VAL A 16 -5.39 16.51 -8.19
C VAL A 16 -6.86 16.55 -8.56
N LEU A 17 -7.68 17.19 -7.74
CA LEU A 17 -9.07 17.45 -8.08
C LEU A 17 -9.13 18.42 -9.28
N PRO A 18 -10.04 18.19 -10.24
CA PRO A 18 -10.34 19.20 -11.26
C PRO A 18 -10.74 20.52 -10.61
N GLN A 19 -10.25 21.65 -11.13
CA GLN A 19 -10.55 23.01 -10.61
C GLN A 19 -12.03 23.27 -10.28
N LYS A 20 -12.96 22.64 -11.03
CA LYS A 20 -14.42 22.74 -10.82
C LYS A 20 -14.93 22.08 -9.53
N LEU A 21 -14.07 21.30 -8.82
CA LEU A 21 -14.42 20.60 -7.58
C LEU A 21 -13.71 21.22 -6.36
N HIS A 22 -12.92 22.27 -6.57
CA HIS A 22 -12.31 23.00 -5.47
C HIS A 22 -13.40 23.78 -4.74
N SER A 23 -13.48 23.63 -3.42
CA SER A 23 -14.24 24.55 -2.61
C SER A 23 -13.50 25.89 -2.58
N SER A 24 -14.23 27.00 -2.63
CA SER A 24 -13.69 28.34 -2.74
C SER A 24 -12.86 28.84 -1.53
N SER A 25 -12.49 27.98 -0.62
CA SER A 25 -11.87 28.35 0.66
C SER A 25 -10.60 27.56 1.07
N SER A 26 -10.08 26.69 0.22
CA SER A 26 -8.82 26.00 0.55
C SER A 26 -7.88 25.94 -0.65
N ASP A 27 -6.63 26.36 -0.42
CA ASP A 27 -5.51 26.20 -1.36
C ASP A 27 -5.12 24.73 -1.60
N ASP A 28 -5.80 23.79 -0.97
CA ASP A 28 -5.52 22.37 -1.03
C ASP A 28 -6.18 21.73 -2.26
N LYS A 29 -5.40 21.65 -3.34
CA LYS A 29 -5.83 21.14 -4.66
C LYS A 29 -5.77 19.61 -4.76
N HIS A 30 -5.36 18.92 -3.71
CA HIS A 30 -5.09 17.48 -3.72
C HIS A 30 -6.12 16.71 -2.89
N LEU A 31 -6.83 15.77 -3.51
CA LEU A 31 -7.63 14.78 -2.79
C LEU A 31 -6.75 13.58 -2.48
N LYS A 32 -6.47 13.36 -1.20
CA LYS A 32 -5.80 12.15 -0.74
C LYS A 32 -6.79 10.99 -0.83
N VAL A 33 -6.61 10.10 -1.79
CA VAL A 33 -7.54 8.99 -2.07
C VAL A 33 -7.40 7.87 -1.04
N MET A 34 -6.21 7.65 -0.50
CA MET A 34 -5.94 6.76 0.64
C MET A 34 -4.77 7.30 1.45
N ALA A 35 -4.96 7.42 2.75
CA ALA A 35 -3.91 7.76 3.67
C ALA A 35 -3.85 6.70 4.76
N PHE A 36 -2.91 5.81 4.63
CA PHE A 36 -2.51 4.97 5.74
C PHE A 36 -1.35 5.64 6.48
N PRO A 37 -1.35 5.60 7.82
CA PRO A 37 -0.16 5.99 8.57
C PRO A 37 1.06 5.22 8.05
N PRO A 38 2.24 5.84 7.97
CA PRO A 38 3.43 5.21 7.39
C PRO A 38 4.06 4.19 8.35
N LEU A 39 3.42 3.03 8.48
CA LEU A 39 3.76 2.00 9.45
C LEU A 39 5.24 1.61 9.42
N GLY A 40 5.86 1.53 8.24
CA GLY A 40 7.27 1.15 8.11
C GLY A 40 8.22 2.06 8.88
N ILE A 41 8.16 3.38 8.67
CA ILE A 41 9.02 4.32 9.40
C ILE A 41 8.63 4.43 10.88
N GLN A 42 7.35 4.26 11.20
CA GLN A 42 6.89 4.19 12.60
C GLN A 42 7.43 2.95 13.33
N THR A 43 7.61 1.83 12.64
CA THR A 43 8.21 0.62 13.20
C THR A 43 9.72 0.78 13.41
N LEU A 44 10.42 1.38 12.45
CA LEU A 44 11.87 1.54 12.52
C LEU A 44 12.32 2.60 13.54
N ALA A 45 11.55 3.64 13.77
CA ALA A 45 11.94 4.73 14.66
C ALA A 45 12.26 4.29 16.10
N PRO A 46 11.40 3.52 16.80
CA PRO A 46 11.71 3.05 18.14
C PRO A 46 12.86 2.04 18.17
N VAL A 47 13.05 1.25 17.11
CA VAL A 47 14.22 0.35 16.97
C VAL A 47 15.50 1.18 16.96
N LEU A 48 15.58 2.22 16.15
CA LEU A 48 16.77 3.10 16.10
C LEU A 48 17.02 3.81 17.45
N ARG A 49 15.95 4.24 18.12
CA ARG A 49 16.10 4.88 19.45
C ARG A 49 16.64 3.90 20.49
N GLN A 50 16.26 2.62 20.45
CA GLN A 50 16.87 1.57 21.30
C GLN A 50 18.36 1.37 21.03
N HIS A 51 18.83 1.65 19.81
CA HIS A 51 20.25 1.65 19.44
C HIS A 51 20.96 2.98 19.70
N GLY A 52 20.31 3.92 20.42
CA GLY A 52 20.92 5.18 20.82
C GLY A 52 20.90 6.29 19.76
N HIS A 53 20.14 6.14 18.69
CA HIS A 53 19.99 7.16 17.65
C HIS A 53 18.83 8.10 17.96
N GLN A 54 18.96 9.36 17.57
CA GLN A 54 17.85 10.32 17.53
C GLN A 54 17.13 10.20 16.19
N VAL A 55 15.80 10.24 16.20
CA VAL A 55 15.00 10.01 14.98
C VAL A 55 13.92 11.10 14.84
N ARG A 56 13.88 11.71 13.65
CA ARG A 56 12.80 12.58 13.20
C ARG A 56 12.03 11.89 12.08
N LEU A 57 10.69 11.91 12.18
CA LEU A 57 9.80 11.31 11.19
C LEU A 57 9.12 12.39 10.34
N PHE A 58 9.08 12.17 9.03
CA PHE A 58 8.39 13.03 8.08
C PHE A 58 7.50 12.18 7.17
N ASP A 59 6.23 12.57 7.02
CA ASP A 59 5.31 11.94 6.07
C ASP A 59 4.90 12.93 4.99
N THR A 60 5.52 12.83 3.82
CA THR A 60 5.21 13.72 2.68
C THR A 60 3.82 13.48 2.07
N CYS A 61 3.10 12.46 2.54
CA CYS A 61 1.70 12.24 2.20
C CYS A 61 0.73 13.01 3.10
N HIS A 62 1.16 13.47 4.27
CA HIS A 62 0.27 14.16 5.19
C HIS A 62 0.02 15.61 4.76
N PRO A 63 -1.23 16.10 4.73
CA PRO A 63 -1.53 17.46 4.27
C PRO A 63 -0.83 18.57 5.04
N GLN A 64 -0.55 18.35 6.33
CA GLN A 64 0.13 19.32 7.20
C GLN A 64 1.66 19.26 7.11
N MET A 65 2.23 18.26 6.41
CA MET A 65 3.68 18.12 6.22
C MET A 65 4.08 18.54 4.80
N GLN A 66 4.64 19.72 4.67
CA GLN A 66 5.15 20.23 3.41
C GLN A 66 6.64 19.87 3.23
N ALA A 67 7.06 19.66 2.00
CA ALA A 67 8.47 19.35 1.70
C ALA A 67 9.45 20.45 2.18
N GLY A 68 9.02 21.70 2.23
CA GLY A 68 9.79 22.80 2.79
C GLY A 68 10.13 22.65 4.28
N GLN A 69 9.31 21.92 5.04
CA GLN A 69 9.61 21.65 6.46
C GLN A 69 10.79 20.69 6.64
N ILE A 70 10.98 19.75 5.71
CA ILE A 70 12.14 18.85 5.72
C ILE A 70 13.41 19.66 5.48
N ALA A 71 13.36 20.57 4.51
CA ALA A 71 14.47 21.46 4.17
C ALA A 71 14.87 22.33 5.37
N GLN A 72 13.91 23.00 6.01
CA GLN A 72 14.13 23.82 7.22
C GLN A 72 14.70 22.99 8.37
N ALA A 73 14.21 21.77 8.58
CA ALA A 73 14.71 20.87 9.62
C ALA A 73 16.15 20.43 9.34
N ILE A 74 16.53 20.17 8.07
CA ILE A 74 17.91 19.84 7.69
C ILE A 74 18.86 20.99 8.05
N ASP A 75 18.50 22.22 7.73
CA ASP A 75 19.34 23.40 8.03
C ASP A 75 19.49 23.64 9.55
N ALA A 76 18.41 23.45 10.29
CA ALA A 76 18.38 23.68 11.73
C ALA A 76 19.05 22.57 12.55
N GLU A 77 18.85 21.32 12.19
CA GLU A 77 19.18 20.16 13.01
C GLU A 77 20.37 19.35 12.48
N ARG A 78 20.71 19.49 11.19
CA ARG A 78 21.87 18.83 10.53
C ARG A 78 21.90 17.32 10.75
N PRO A 79 21.00 16.55 10.13
CA PRO A 79 20.98 15.10 10.28
C PRO A 79 22.26 14.43 9.77
N ASP A 80 22.65 13.34 10.42
CA ASP A 80 23.78 12.51 10.00
C ASP A 80 23.42 11.61 8.81
N VAL A 81 22.15 11.16 8.72
CA VAL A 81 21.64 10.27 7.66
C VAL A 81 20.19 10.62 7.30
N LEU A 82 19.87 10.52 6.02
CA LEU A 82 18.52 10.61 5.47
C LEU A 82 18.06 9.22 5.03
N ALA A 83 16.99 8.69 5.64
CA ALA A 83 16.43 7.39 5.31
C ALA A 83 15.07 7.56 4.62
N LEU A 84 14.96 7.17 3.35
CA LEU A 84 13.78 7.35 2.52
C LEU A 84 13.06 6.03 2.30
N SER A 85 11.73 6.06 2.17
CA SER A 85 10.94 4.87 1.81
C SER A 85 10.58 4.86 0.32
N CYS A 86 10.60 3.69 -0.32
CA CYS A 86 10.08 3.47 -1.66
C CYS A 86 9.32 2.15 -1.72
N LEU A 87 7.99 2.22 -1.67
CA LEU A 87 7.13 1.04 -1.54
C LEU A 87 6.59 0.52 -2.86
N SER A 88 6.50 1.38 -3.88
CA SER A 88 5.89 1.03 -5.16
C SER A 88 6.57 1.73 -6.33
N THR A 89 6.33 1.24 -7.54
CA THR A 89 6.75 1.89 -8.80
C THR A 89 6.25 3.34 -8.88
N THR A 90 5.08 3.62 -8.34
CA THR A 90 4.46 4.95 -8.39
C THR A 90 5.01 5.92 -7.35
N THR A 91 5.71 5.42 -6.32
CA THR A 91 6.49 6.22 -5.38
C THR A 91 7.81 6.68 -5.98
N TYR A 92 8.40 5.89 -6.90
CA TYR A 92 9.76 6.09 -7.38
C TYR A 92 10.03 7.46 -8.03
N PRO A 93 9.17 8.02 -8.88
CA PRO A 93 9.39 9.37 -9.44
C PRO A 93 9.46 10.47 -8.37
N ALA A 94 8.66 10.35 -7.31
CA ALA A 94 8.70 11.28 -6.18
C ALA A 94 9.98 11.11 -5.36
N LEU A 95 10.44 9.88 -5.18
CA LEU A 95 11.71 9.58 -4.54
C LEU A 95 12.88 10.23 -5.26
N LYS A 96 13.00 10.07 -6.59
CA LYS A 96 14.08 10.69 -7.38
C LYS A 96 14.12 12.20 -7.20
N ASN A 97 12.98 12.85 -7.32
CA ASN A 97 12.88 14.29 -7.15
C ASN A 97 13.28 14.72 -5.73
N LEU A 98 12.82 13.99 -4.72
CA LEU A 98 13.16 14.28 -3.32
C LEU A 98 14.65 14.07 -3.06
N ALA A 99 15.24 12.96 -3.49
CA ALA A 99 16.66 12.65 -3.31
C ALA A 99 17.56 13.76 -3.91
N TRP A 100 17.26 14.15 -5.16
CA TRP A 100 17.97 15.25 -5.82
C TRP A 100 17.92 16.54 -5.00
N ARG A 101 16.74 16.95 -4.51
CA ARG A 101 16.60 18.18 -3.69
C ARG A 101 17.35 18.10 -2.38
N LEU A 102 17.28 16.94 -1.71
CA LEU A 102 17.99 16.71 -0.46
C LEU A 102 19.51 16.78 -0.65
N LYS A 103 20.03 16.22 -1.76
CA LYS A 103 21.46 16.34 -2.10
C LYS A 103 21.90 17.75 -2.44
N LEU A 104 21.05 18.56 -3.10
CA LEU A 104 21.36 19.98 -3.32
C LEU A 104 21.52 20.75 -1.99
N GLN A 105 20.71 20.42 -0.98
CA GLN A 105 20.71 21.10 0.30
C GLN A 105 21.77 20.55 1.26
N ALA A 106 21.94 19.23 1.29
CA ALA A 106 22.85 18.53 2.17
C ALA A 106 23.74 17.55 1.40
N PRO A 107 24.70 18.04 0.56
CA PRO A 107 25.42 17.20 -0.39
C PRO A 107 26.26 16.10 0.27
N LYS A 108 26.69 16.30 1.51
CA LYS A 108 27.54 15.35 2.25
C LYS A 108 26.76 14.36 3.10
N VAL A 109 25.46 14.57 3.29
CA VAL A 109 24.63 13.67 4.10
C VAL A 109 24.27 12.43 3.28
N PRO A 110 24.59 11.22 3.74
CA PRO A 110 24.24 10.01 3.03
C PRO A 110 22.72 9.78 3.01
N ILE A 111 22.22 9.32 1.87
CA ILE A 111 20.82 8.98 1.65
C ILE A 111 20.69 7.48 1.41
N ILE A 112 20.02 6.78 2.33
CA ILE A 112 19.63 5.38 2.18
C ILE A 112 18.16 5.30 1.81
N VAL A 113 17.81 4.40 0.87
CA VAL A 113 16.42 4.08 0.55
C VAL A 113 16.10 2.63 0.88
N GLY A 114 14.90 2.37 1.41
CA GLY A 114 14.37 1.05 1.70
C GLY A 114 12.91 0.89 1.27
N GLY A 115 12.33 -0.28 1.54
CA GLY A 115 10.95 -0.64 1.21
C GLY A 115 10.85 -1.68 0.10
N ALA A 116 9.63 -2.13 -0.18
CA ALA A 116 9.39 -3.27 -1.08
C ALA A 116 9.93 -3.02 -2.51
N PHE A 117 9.58 -1.89 -3.12
CA PHE A 117 10.05 -1.56 -4.45
C PHE A 117 11.58 -1.40 -4.50
N ALA A 118 12.16 -0.74 -3.49
CA ALA A 118 13.61 -0.58 -3.40
C ALA A 118 14.32 -1.94 -3.26
N THR A 119 13.77 -2.84 -2.46
CA THR A 119 14.30 -4.20 -2.30
C THR A 119 14.33 -4.97 -3.62
N MET A 120 13.27 -4.87 -4.42
CA MET A 120 13.15 -5.60 -5.70
C MET A 120 13.96 -4.98 -6.85
N ASN A 121 14.34 -3.70 -6.74
CA ASN A 121 14.95 -2.95 -7.84
C ASN A 121 16.26 -2.24 -7.46
N SER A 122 16.95 -2.71 -6.42
CA SER A 122 18.07 -1.99 -5.77
C SER A 122 19.18 -1.55 -6.72
N ASP A 123 19.66 -2.43 -7.61
CA ASP A 123 20.74 -2.10 -8.55
C ASP A 123 20.28 -1.06 -9.60
N HIS A 124 19.06 -1.21 -10.11
CA HIS A 124 18.48 -0.27 -11.08
C HIS A 124 18.26 1.11 -10.48
N ILE A 125 17.77 1.15 -9.23
CA ILE A 125 17.56 2.41 -8.49
C ILE A 125 18.90 3.17 -8.37
N LEU A 126 19.98 2.50 -7.97
CA LEU A 126 21.27 3.18 -7.84
C LEU A 126 21.85 3.55 -9.21
N LYS A 127 21.68 2.75 -10.27
CA LYS A 127 22.08 3.14 -11.63
C LYS A 127 21.36 4.40 -12.12
N ASP A 128 20.05 4.52 -11.85
CA ASP A 128 19.19 5.57 -12.39
C ASP A 128 19.11 6.84 -11.52
N CYS A 129 19.41 6.74 -10.21
CA CYS A 129 19.37 7.84 -9.27
C CYS A 129 20.72 8.05 -8.59
N PRO A 130 21.60 8.92 -9.14
CA PRO A 130 22.93 9.18 -8.58
C PRO A 130 22.90 9.89 -7.22
N ASP A 131 21.77 10.49 -6.86
CA ASP A 131 21.59 11.20 -5.57
C ASP A 131 21.37 10.25 -4.39
N LEU A 132 21.23 8.95 -4.63
CA LEU A 132 21.16 7.93 -3.59
C LEU A 132 22.51 7.26 -3.39
N ASP A 133 22.92 7.12 -2.12
CA ASP A 133 24.19 6.49 -1.77
C ASP A 133 24.07 4.98 -1.63
N CYS A 134 22.93 4.50 -1.08
CA CYS A 134 22.69 3.07 -0.90
C CYS A 134 21.21 2.69 -0.82
N VAL A 135 20.96 1.38 -1.00
CA VAL A 135 19.65 0.73 -0.88
C VAL A 135 19.73 -0.36 0.17
N GLY A 136 18.86 -0.31 1.17
CA GLY A 136 18.63 -1.40 2.11
C GLY A 136 17.68 -2.43 1.51
N VAL A 137 18.17 -3.66 1.33
CA VAL A 137 17.42 -4.78 0.74
C VAL A 137 16.88 -5.69 1.84
N GLY A 138 15.56 -5.84 1.91
CA GLY A 138 14.88 -6.67 2.88
C GLY A 138 14.31 -5.88 4.07
N GLU A 139 14.36 -6.48 5.26
CA GLU A 139 13.77 -5.94 6.48
C GLU A 139 14.71 -4.93 7.15
N GLY A 140 14.17 -3.75 7.47
CA GLY A 140 14.98 -2.60 7.90
C GLY A 140 15.35 -2.61 9.38
N GLU A 141 14.68 -3.40 10.21
CA GLU A 141 14.83 -3.34 11.68
C GLU A 141 16.23 -3.75 12.17
N GLU A 142 16.88 -4.66 11.46
CA GLU A 142 18.27 -5.04 11.73
C GLU A 142 19.25 -4.36 10.77
N LEU A 143 18.83 -4.13 9.52
CA LEU A 143 19.71 -3.54 8.50
C LEU A 143 20.03 -2.08 8.81
N LEU A 144 19.06 -1.27 9.17
CA LEU A 144 19.28 0.17 9.34
C LEU A 144 20.18 0.50 10.56
N PRO A 145 20.00 -0.12 11.75
CA PRO A 145 20.97 0.04 12.84
C PRO A 145 22.37 -0.43 12.47
N ASP A 146 22.50 -1.56 11.76
CA ASP A 146 23.79 -2.09 11.30
C ASP A 146 24.48 -1.12 10.33
N TYR A 147 23.74 -0.57 9.38
CA TYR A 147 24.24 0.46 8.46
C TYR A 147 24.74 1.72 9.20
N LEU A 148 23.96 2.24 10.15
CA LEU A 148 24.32 3.42 10.93
C LEU A 148 25.60 3.20 11.76
N ASN A 149 25.82 1.99 12.27
CA ASN A 149 27.02 1.65 13.01
C ASN A 149 28.25 1.41 12.12
N ASN A 150 28.06 1.28 10.81
CA ASN A 150 29.12 0.93 9.86
C ASN A 150 29.18 1.90 8.65
N LEU A 151 28.90 3.20 8.85
CA LEU A 151 28.92 4.19 7.77
C LEU A 151 30.29 4.26 7.05
N ASP A 152 31.38 4.09 7.78
CA ASP A 152 32.74 4.10 7.25
C ASP A 152 33.13 2.76 6.59
N ASN A 153 32.34 1.70 6.77
CA ASN A 153 32.58 0.36 6.20
C ASN A 153 31.29 -0.29 5.70
N PRO A 154 30.60 0.32 4.72
CA PRO A 154 29.33 -0.19 4.21
C PRO A 154 29.44 -1.59 3.60
N GLY A 155 30.64 -2.01 3.19
CA GLY A 155 30.87 -3.35 2.66
C GLY A 155 30.64 -4.51 3.65
N SER A 156 30.62 -4.23 4.97
CA SER A 156 30.32 -5.21 6.00
C SER A 156 28.84 -5.43 6.26
N VAL A 157 27.96 -4.52 5.80
CA VAL A 157 26.54 -4.52 6.13
C VAL A 157 25.76 -5.50 5.25
N LEU A 158 25.23 -6.55 5.84
CA LEU A 158 24.42 -7.54 5.08
C LEU A 158 23.15 -6.89 4.53
N GLY A 159 22.83 -7.22 3.29
CA GLY A 159 21.63 -6.73 2.60
C GLY A 159 21.75 -5.31 2.06
N LEU A 160 22.94 -4.68 2.12
CA LEU A 160 23.17 -3.37 1.54
C LEU A 160 23.61 -3.48 0.08
N VAL A 161 23.04 -2.62 -0.77
CA VAL A 161 23.55 -2.31 -2.11
C VAL A 161 23.95 -0.85 -2.08
N TRP A 162 25.21 -0.55 -2.44
CA TRP A 162 25.78 0.77 -2.21
C TRP A 162 26.74 1.20 -3.31
N ARG A 163 26.98 2.48 -3.39
CA ARG A 163 27.88 3.10 -4.36
C ARG A 163 29.27 3.21 -3.79
N ASN A 164 30.23 2.55 -4.45
CA ASN A 164 31.66 2.67 -4.17
C ASN A 164 32.33 3.36 -5.36
N ALA A 165 32.56 4.65 -5.25
CA ALA A 165 32.94 5.50 -6.38
C ALA A 165 31.96 5.32 -7.56
N ASP A 166 32.42 4.83 -8.70
CA ASP A 166 31.61 4.61 -9.91
C ASP A 166 30.97 3.21 -9.98
N GLU A 167 31.27 2.34 -9.02
CA GLU A 167 30.75 0.97 -9.00
C GLU A 167 29.58 0.82 -8.03
N ILE A 168 28.63 -0.03 -8.40
CA ILE A 168 27.55 -0.47 -7.51
C ILE A 168 27.92 -1.82 -6.93
N VAL A 169 28.11 -1.86 -5.62
CA VAL A 169 28.50 -3.06 -4.87
C VAL A 169 27.26 -3.63 -4.18
N ARG A 170 27.07 -4.94 -4.32
CA ARG A 170 26.02 -5.69 -3.61
C ARG A 170 26.66 -6.58 -2.56
N ASN A 171 26.34 -6.34 -1.31
CA ASN A 171 26.76 -7.18 -0.20
C ASN A 171 25.93 -8.48 -0.14
N SER A 172 26.41 -9.45 0.63
CA SER A 172 25.65 -10.69 0.90
C SER A 172 24.26 -10.40 1.46
N SER A 173 23.28 -11.21 1.09
CA SER A 173 21.89 -11.04 1.55
C SER A 173 21.78 -11.21 3.06
N ARG A 174 20.93 -10.39 3.69
CA ARG A 174 20.56 -10.53 5.09
C ARG A 174 19.48 -11.61 5.23
N PRO A 175 19.59 -12.52 6.21
CA PRO A 175 18.53 -13.46 6.53
C PRO A 175 17.25 -12.73 6.96
N LEU A 176 16.10 -13.36 6.71
CA LEU A 176 14.83 -12.85 7.24
C LEU A 176 14.80 -12.93 8.77
N ILE A 177 14.30 -11.90 9.41
CA ILE A 177 14.07 -11.86 10.85
C ILE A 177 13.12 -12.98 11.26
N GLN A 178 13.55 -13.87 12.18
CA GLN A 178 12.76 -15.01 12.58
C GLN A 178 11.79 -14.67 13.73
N ASP A 179 12.24 -13.99 14.75
CA ASP A 179 11.41 -13.56 15.88
C ASP A 179 10.97 -12.11 15.69
N LEU A 180 9.71 -11.92 15.35
CA LEU A 180 9.11 -10.58 15.20
C LEU A 180 8.71 -9.94 16.55
N ASN A 181 8.81 -10.68 17.67
CA ASN A 181 8.46 -10.15 18.99
C ASN A 181 9.59 -9.33 19.64
N GLN A 182 10.80 -9.43 19.11
CA GLN A 182 11.97 -8.74 19.69
C GLN A 182 11.94 -7.22 19.51
N PHE A 183 11.08 -6.70 18.63
CA PHE A 183 11.04 -5.28 18.33
C PHE A 183 9.98 -4.54 19.14
N PRO A 184 10.24 -3.26 19.47
CA PRO A 184 9.27 -2.42 20.15
C PRO A 184 8.04 -2.16 19.27
N TYR A 185 6.95 -1.69 19.88
CA TYR A 185 5.77 -1.28 19.14
C TYR A 185 6.05 -0.04 18.29
N PRO A 186 5.39 0.11 17.14
CA PRO A 186 5.56 1.28 16.28
C PRO A 186 5.26 2.60 17.01
N ASP A 187 6.02 3.63 16.68
CA ASP A 187 5.80 4.99 17.18
C ASP A 187 4.49 5.57 16.62
N ARG A 188 3.52 5.81 17.50
CA ARG A 188 2.21 6.36 17.16
C ARG A 188 2.02 7.80 17.59
N THR A 189 3.04 8.43 18.14
CA THR A 189 2.95 9.74 18.81
C THR A 189 3.69 10.85 18.08
N THR A 190 4.71 10.52 17.29
CA THR A 190 5.57 11.52 16.64
C THR A 190 4.93 12.11 15.37
N LEU A 191 4.13 11.32 14.64
CA LEU A 191 3.42 11.79 13.45
C LEU A 191 1.97 12.19 13.82
N PRO A 192 1.36 13.12 13.05
CA PRO A 192 -0.04 13.47 13.24
C PRO A 192 -0.94 12.23 13.19
N ILE A 193 -1.99 12.21 14.01
CA ILE A 193 -2.92 11.09 14.11
C ILE A 193 -4.06 11.19 13.08
N ASP A 194 -4.27 12.38 12.52
CA ASP A 194 -5.45 12.71 11.70
C ASP A 194 -5.26 12.35 10.22
N TYR A 195 -5.09 11.05 9.95
CA TYR A 195 -5.00 10.56 8.57
C TYR A 195 -6.34 10.47 7.83
N VAL A 196 -7.45 10.82 8.45
CA VAL A 196 -8.81 10.47 8.00
C VAL A 196 -9.68 11.69 7.66
N GLU A 197 -9.12 12.84 7.33
CA GLU A 197 -9.93 13.98 6.87
C GLU A 197 -10.54 13.81 5.47
N SER A 198 -10.06 12.89 4.67
CA SER A 198 -10.61 12.62 3.35
C SER A 198 -11.12 11.18 3.24
N LEU A 199 -12.44 11.02 3.09
CA LEU A 199 -13.06 9.73 2.75
C LEU A 199 -12.69 9.29 1.34
N PRO A 200 -11.88 8.26 1.19
CA PRO A 200 -11.87 7.52 -0.06
C PRO A 200 -13.00 6.49 -0.01
N LEU A 201 -13.78 6.45 -1.06
CA LEU A 201 -14.83 5.44 -1.27
C LEU A 201 -14.33 4.00 -1.28
N ASP A 202 -13.04 3.82 -1.42
CA ASP A 202 -12.34 2.54 -1.55
C ASP A 202 -11.54 2.15 -0.30
N VAL A 203 -11.40 3.03 0.70
CA VAL A 203 -10.91 2.55 1.98
C VAL A 203 -11.95 1.57 2.48
N PRO A 204 -11.51 0.38 2.88
CA PRO A 204 -12.34 -0.46 3.70
C PRO A 204 -12.89 0.45 4.79
N ALA A 205 -14.16 0.85 4.65
CA ALA A 205 -14.80 1.66 5.68
C ALA A 205 -15.00 0.75 6.89
N VAL A 206 -13.89 0.17 7.31
CA VAL A 206 -13.74 -0.62 8.51
C VAL A 206 -14.37 0.09 9.66
N LEU A 207 -14.64 1.47 9.52
CA LEU A 207 -14.04 2.13 10.62
C LEU A 207 -14.87 3.35 10.83
N SER A 208 -15.33 3.52 12.03
CA SER A 208 -15.63 4.85 12.48
C SER A 208 -14.39 5.68 12.17
N MET A 209 -14.55 6.87 11.63
CA MET A 209 -13.48 7.74 11.18
C MET A 209 -12.64 8.31 12.33
N ASP A 210 -12.90 7.85 13.56
CA ASP A 210 -12.23 8.32 14.75
C ASP A 210 -10.96 7.52 15.02
N LYS A 211 -9.82 8.20 15.00
CA LYS A 211 -8.51 7.66 15.41
C LYS A 211 -8.20 6.27 14.83
N PHE A 212 -7.92 6.27 13.55
CA PHE A 212 -7.56 5.09 12.78
C PHE A 212 -6.06 4.82 12.79
N CYS A 213 -5.65 3.56 12.87
CA CYS A 213 -4.29 3.13 12.58
C CYS A 213 -4.23 1.80 11.84
N THR A 214 -3.08 1.53 11.27
CA THR A 214 -2.71 0.22 10.72
C THR A 214 -1.83 -0.52 11.70
N MET A 215 -1.87 -1.84 11.67
CA MET A 215 -1.03 -2.71 12.49
C MET A 215 -0.62 -3.94 11.68
N GLN A 216 0.61 -4.42 11.86
CA GLN A 216 1.09 -5.64 11.23
C GLN A 216 1.39 -6.69 12.29
N THR A 217 0.77 -7.85 12.17
CA THR A 217 0.89 -8.94 13.15
C THR A 217 1.63 -10.15 12.61
N SER A 218 1.78 -10.23 11.29
CA SER A 218 2.53 -11.27 10.58
C SER A 218 3.10 -10.73 9.28
N ARG A 219 4.11 -11.40 8.74
CA ARG A 219 4.79 -11.05 7.49
C ARG A 219 4.93 -12.26 6.59
N GLY A 220 4.72 -12.05 5.31
CA GLY A 220 4.89 -13.04 4.26
C GLY A 220 3.65 -13.88 4.01
N CYS A 221 3.73 -14.66 2.95
CA CYS A 221 2.65 -15.52 2.49
C CYS A 221 3.25 -16.79 1.86
N PRO A 222 2.81 -18.01 2.23
CA PRO A 222 3.37 -19.25 1.72
C PRO A 222 2.80 -19.66 0.35
N TYR A 223 1.92 -18.85 -0.22
CA TYR A 223 1.30 -19.12 -1.51
C TYR A 223 2.13 -18.56 -2.67
N SER A 224 1.92 -19.09 -3.87
CA SER A 224 2.70 -18.80 -5.08
C SER A 224 1.87 -18.15 -6.19
N CYS A 225 1.01 -17.17 -5.86
CA CYS A 225 0.28 -16.41 -6.86
C CYS A 225 1.26 -15.69 -7.79
N ILE A 226 1.13 -15.86 -9.11
CA ILE A 226 2.16 -15.43 -10.08
C ILE A 226 2.35 -13.91 -10.17
N TYR A 227 1.37 -13.14 -9.75
CA TYR A 227 1.37 -11.68 -9.82
C TYR A 227 1.81 -10.99 -8.52
N CYS A 228 1.92 -11.75 -7.42
CA CYS A 228 2.16 -11.22 -6.08
C CYS A 228 3.66 -11.18 -5.78
N GLU A 229 4.15 -10.03 -5.31
CA GLU A 229 5.55 -9.86 -4.93
C GLU A 229 5.88 -10.39 -3.52
N ILE A 230 4.86 -10.61 -2.68
CA ILE A 230 5.06 -11.04 -1.28
C ILE A 230 5.86 -12.35 -1.17
N PRO A 231 5.60 -13.40 -1.98
CA PRO A 231 6.42 -14.62 -1.93
C PRO A 231 7.90 -14.37 -2.23
N SER A 232 8.22 -13.44 -3.12
CA SER A 232 9.60 -13.06 -3.43
C SER A 232 10.26 -12.30 -2.27
N LEU A 233 9.56 -11.33 -1.68
CA LEU A 233 10.04 -10.56 -0.52
C LEU A 233 10.21 -11.42 0.73
N SER A 234 9.30 -12.38 0.96
CA SER A 234 9.28 -13.23 2.16
C SER A 234 9.95 -14.59 1.97
N GLN A 235 10.52 -14.87 0.79
CA GLN A 235 11.06 -16.20 0.43
C GLN A 235 10.02 -17.34 0.64
N GLY A 236 8.73 -17.04 0.45
CA GLY A 236 7.63 -17.96 0.69
C GLY A 236 7.41 -18.32 2.17
N LYS A 237 8.07 -17.65 3.11
CA LYS A 237 7.95 -17.90 4.55
C LYS A 237 6.92 -16.97 5.17
N TRP A 238 6.05 -17.54 6.01
CA TRP A 238 5.13 -16.78 6.85
C TRP A 238 5.63 -16.80 8.28
N ARG A 239 5.82 -15.62 8.88
CA ARG A 239 6.31 -15.40 10.23
C ARG A 239 5.33 -14.51 10.96
N TYR A 240 5.16 -14.70 12.25
CA TYR A 240 4.13 -13.99 13.00
C TYR A 240 4.59 -13.66 14.43
N ARG A 241 4.01 -12.60 14.94
CA ARG A 241 4.16 -12.19 16.33
C ARG A 241 3.27 -13.06 17.22
N SER A 242 3.71 -13.34 18.43
CA SER A 242 2.91 -14.07 19.41
C SER A 242 1.59 -13.35 19.70
N SER A 243 0.59 -14.10 20.13
CA SER A 243 -0.71 -13.54 20.50
C SER A 243 -0.57 -12.49 21.61
N GLU A 244 0.31 -12.73 22.59
CA GLU A 244 0.57 -11.81 23.70
C GLU A 244 1.22 -10.50 23.22
N HIS A 245 2.20 -10.58 22.32
CA HIS A 245 2.85 -9.39 21.77
C HIS A 245 1.87 -8.55 20.93
N VAL A 246 0.99 -9.20 20.15
CA VAL A 246 -0.09 -8.53 19.40
C VAL A 246 -1.07 -7.84 20.34
N LEU A 247 -1.52 -8.54 21.39
CA LEU A 247 -2.45 -8.00 22.38
C LEU A 247 -1.85 -6.84 23.18
N GLY A 248 -0.55 -6.90 23.45
CA GLY A 248 0.18 -5.79 24.09
C GLY A 248 0.16 -4.52 23.24
N GLU A 249 0.42 -4.61 21.94
CA GLU A 249 0.29 -3.45 21.03
C GLU A 249 -1.16 -2.99 20.91
N MET A 250 -2.12 -3.90 20.81
CA MET A 250 -3.54 -3.55 20.78
C MET A 250 -3.99 -2.82 22.06
N GLN A 251 -3.49 -3.24 23.23
CA GLN A 251 -3.73 -2.52 24.49
C GLN A 251 -3.12 -1.12 24.44
N HIS A 252 -1.88 -0.99 24.02
CA HIS A 252 -1.21 0.28 23.87
C HIS A 252 -1.97 1.24 22.93
N LEU A 253 -2.44 0.75 21.77
CA LEU A 253 -3.27 1.52 20.84
C LEU A 253 -4.61 1.94 21.47
N ASN A 254 -5.26 1.05 22.23
CA ASN A 254 -6.48 1.36 22.95
C ASN A 254 -6.26 2.48 23.97
N ASP A 255 -5.15 2.46 24.69
CA ASP A 255 -4.80 3.46 25.71
C ASP A 255 -4.46 4.82 25.09
N LEU A 256 -3.83 4.84 23.91
CA LEU A 256 -3.65 6.03 23.08
C LEU A 256 -4.98 6.56 22.49
N GLY A 257 -6.08 5.83 22.68
CA GLY A 257 -7.41 6.22 22.27
C GLY A 257 -7.73 5.91 20.80
N PHE A 258 -6.99 5.01 20.14
CA PHE A 258 -7.40 4.52 18.81
C PHE A 258 -8.70 3.71 18.92
N ARG A 259 -9.57 3.88 17.93
CA ARG A 259 -10.90 3.24 17.88
C ARG A 259 -11.08 2.34 16.68
N SER A 260 -10.13 2.36 15.77
CA SER A 260 -10.17 1.60 14.54
C SER A 260 -8.78 1.10 14.15
N ILE A 261 -8.63 -0.22 14.02
CA ILE A 261 -7.35 -0.88 13.67
C ILE A 261 -7.54 -1.69 12.40
N TYR A 262 -6.70 -1.45 11.40
CA TYR A 262 -6.64 -2.29 10.22
C TYR A 262 -5.36 -3.12 10.20
N LEU A 263 -5.53 -4.45 10.20
CA LEU A 263 -4.40 -5.36 10.12
C LEU A 263 -3.94 -5.46 8.66
N THR A 264 -2.73 -4.98 8.40
CA THR A 264 -2.10 -4.97 7.08
C THR A 264 -1.21 -6.19 6.84
N ASP A 265 -1.57 -7.30 7.44
CA ASP A 265 -0.87 -8.57 7.27
C ASP A 265 -1.04 -9.08 5.83
N ASP A 266 0.01 -9.63 5.25
CA ASP A 266 -0.07 -10.31 3.94
C ASP A 266 -1.04 -11.49 3.98
N HIS A 267 -1.20 -12.10 5.15
CA HIS A 267 -2.18 -13.16 5.39
C HIS A 267 -2.46 -13.41 6.89
N PHE A 268 -3.44 -12.72 7.44
CA PHE A 268 -3.79 -12.85 8.87
C PHE A 268 -4.38 -14.22 9.23
N LEU A 269 -5.20 -14.82 8.34
CA LEU A 269 -6.05 -15.98 8.64
C LEU A 269 -5.35 -17.34 8.66
N LEU A 270 -4.02 -17.42 8.53
CA LEU A 270 -3.30 -18.70 8.40
C LEU A 270 -3.27 -19.55 9.68
N ASN A 271 -3.21 -18.95 10.84
CA ASN A 271 -3.08 -19.68 12.11
C ASN A 271 -4.35 -19.56 12.95
N ARG A 272 -5.19 -20.59 12.90
CA ARG A 272 -6.48 -20.65 13.61
C ARG A 272 -6.35 -20.50 15.12
N LYS A 273 -5.35 -21.16 15.73
CA LYS A 273 -5.12 -21.10 17.18
C LYS A 273 -4.81 -19.66 17.60
N ARG A 274 -3.88 -19.02 16.91
CA ARG A 274 -3.46 -17.63 17.16
C ARG A 274 -4.62 -16.64 17.02
N ILE A 275 -5.46 -16.77 15.98
CA ILE A 275 -6.65 -15.93 15.82
C ILE A 275 -7.57 -16.05 17.02
N GLY A 276 -7.85 -17.28 17.46
CA GLY A 276 -8.67 -17.53 18.65
C GLY A 276 -8.08 -16.94 19.93
N GLU A 277 -6.77 -17.01 20.11
CA GLU A 277 -6.06 -16.41 21.24
C GLU A 277 -6.16 -14.89 21.23
N VAL A 278 -5.89 -14.26 20.08
CA VAL A 278 -6.00 -12.80 19.92
C VAL A 278 -7.43 -12.33 20.18
N CYS A 279 -8.43 -12.98 19.59
CA CYS A 279 -9.83 -12.60 19.76
C CYS A 279 -10.29 -12.72 21.22
N ARG A 280 -9.97 -13.84 21.88
CA ARG A 280 -10.27 -14.00 23.32
C ARG A 280 -9.57 -12.94 24.16
N GLY A 281 -8.29 -12.67 23.90
CA GLY A 281 -7.55 -11.63 24.60
C GLY A 281 -8.13 -10.22 24.42
N ILE A 282 -8.66 -9.88 23.23
CA ILE A 282 -9.40 -8.62 23.00
C ILE A 282 -10.64 -8.55 23.89
N ILE A 283 -11.41 -9.64 23.99
CA ILE A 283 -12.63 -9.72 24.79
C ILE A 283 -12.29 -9.63 26.28
N ASP A 284 -11.35 -10.45 26.77
CA ASP A 284 -10.96 -10.54 28.17
C ASP A 284 -10.38 -9.22 28.70
N ARG A 285 -9.58 -8.53 27.89
CA ARG A 285 -9.00 -7.21 28.19
C ARG A 285 -10.01 -6.06 27.97
N ARG A 286 -11.20 -6.34 27.44
CA ARG A 286 -12.26 -5.34 27.16
C ARG A 286 -11.77 -4.20 26.27
N LEU A 287 -10.98 -4.49 25.25
CA LEU A 287 -10.44 -3.48 24.35
C LEU A 287 -11.54 -2.85 23.49
N LYS A 288 -11.54 -1.51 23.39
CA LYS A 288 -12.65 -0.72 22.84
C LYS A 288 -12.33 -0.16 21.45
N PHE A 289 -12.12 -1.03 20.47
CA PHE A 289 -11.94 -0.65 19.09
C PHE A 289 -12.64 -1.63 18.15
N HIS A 290 -12.91 -1.18 16.94
CA HIS A 290 -13.25 -2.06 15.81
C HIS A 290 -11.98 -2.41 15.05
N TRP A 291 -11.94 -3.59 14.46
CA TRP A 291 -10.81 -3.98 13.65
C TRP A 291 -11.22 -4.75 12.40
N GLY A 292 -10.32 -4.81 11.45
CA GLY A 292 -10.49 -5.58 10.23
C GLY A 292 -9.19 -6.13 9.71
N CYS A 293 -9.29 -7.14 8.85
CA CYS A 293 -8.14 -7.81 8.26
C CYS A 293 -8.43 -8.30 6.84
N GLU A 294 -7.34 -8.74 6.19
CA GLU A 294 -7.39 -9.39 4.89
C GLU A 294 -7.01 -10.86 5.00
N GLY A 295 -7.50 -11.65 4.05
CA GLY A 295 -7.13 -13.04 3.96
C GLY A 295 -7.64 -13.74 2.71
N ARG A 296 -7.23 -14.99 2.58
CA ARG A 296 -7.69 -15.89 1.54
C ARG A 296 -8.96 -16.60 1.99
N VAL A 297 -9.84 -16.89 1.05
CA VAL A 297 -11.11 -17.58 1.34
C VAL A 297 -10.92 -19.03 1.82
N ASP A 298 -9.86 -19.70 1.37
CA ASP A 298 -9.53 -21.07 1.73
C ASP A 298 -8.89 -21.21 3.14
N ALA A 299 -8.52 -20.09 3.77
CA ALA A 299 -8.02 -20.05 5.13
C ALA A 299 -9.10 -19.70 6.17
N VAL A 300 -10.32 -19.41 5.75
CA VAL A 300 -11.41 -19.06 6.67
C VAL A 300 -11.81 -20.29 7.49
N ALA A 301 -11.72 -20.16 8.80
CA ALA A 301 -12.25 -21.12 9.75
C ALA A 301 -13.60 -20.63 10.27
N VAL A 302 -14.65 -21.37 9.94
CA VAL A 302 -16.04 -20.99 10.24
C VAL A 302 -16.28 -20.81 11.74
N ASP A 303 -15.71 -21.68 12.55
CA ASP A 303 -15.76 -21.64 14.02
C ASP A 303 -15.10 -20.38 14.64
N GLN A 304 -14.19 -19.73 13.90
CA GLN A 304 -13.52 -18.52 14.36
C GLN A 304 -14.26 -17.23 14.00
N LEU A 305 -15.12 -17.25 12.97
CA LEU A 305 -15.85 -16.06 12.58
C LEU A 305 -16.73 -15.51 13.72
N ALA A 306 -17.31 -16.39 14.53
CA ALA A 306 -18.11 -15.99 15.68
C ALA A 306 -17.25 -15.27 16.74
N VAL A 307 -16.10 -15.80 17.10
CA VAL A 307 -15.21 -15.16 18.09
C VAL A 307 -14.57 -13.89 17.54
N MET A 308 -14.26 -13.84 16.25
CA MET A 308 -13.79 -12.61 15.59
C MET A 308 -14.84 -11.52 15.70
N GLN A 309 -16.11 -11.83 15.42
CA GLN A 309 -17.21 -10.85 15.53
C GLN A 309 -17.41 -10.40 16.99
N GLN A 310 -17.37 -11.31 17.96
CA GLN A 310 -17.45 -10.98 19.39
C GLN A 310 -16.28 -10.09 19.84
N ALA A 311 -15.11 -10.25 19.22
CA ALA A 311 -13.94 -9.40 19.42
C ALA A 311 -13.99 -8.09 18.61
N ASN A 312 -15.16 -7.66 18.10
CA ASN A 312 -15.39 -6.47 17.31
C ASN A 312 -14.67 -6.45 15.94
N CYS A 313 -14.40 -7.62 15.34
CA CYS A 313 -14.02 -7.68 13.94
C CYS A 313 -15.24 -7.33 13.08
N ASN A 314 -15.25 -6.13 12.51
CA ASN A 314 -16.38 -5.67 11.72
C ASN A 314 -16.11 -5.63 10.21
N PHE A 315 -14.87 -5.88 9.79
CA PHE A 315 -14.46 -5.87 8.39
C PHE A 315 -13.57 -7.08 8.06
N LEU A 316 -13.90 -7.76 6.96
CA LEU A 316 -13.11 -8.86 6.45
C LEU A 316 -13.00 -8.75 4.93
N ALA A 317 -11.77 -8.63 4.43
CA ALA A 317 -11.51 -8.55 3.00
C ALA A 317 -10.94 -9.85 2.46
N PHE A 318 -11.45 -10.28 1.31
CA PHE A 318 -11.02 -11.49 0.62
C PHE A 318 -10.41 -11.19 -0.74
N GLY A 319 -9.25 -11.79 -1.01
CA GLY A 319 -8.72 -11.88 -2.36
C GLY A 319 -9.52 -12.90 -3.18
N VAL A 320 -10.57 -12.43 -3.85
CA VAL A 320 -11.43 -13.23 -4.76
C VAL A 320 -10.76 -13.40 -6.12
N GLU A 321 -10.16 -12.35 -6.61
CA GLU A 321 -9.43 -12.15 -7.86
C GLU A 321 -10.27 -12.26 -9.11
N ALA A 322 -10.98 -13.37 -9.34
CA ALA A 322 -11.78 -13.57 -10.56
C ALA A 322 -13.07 -14.33 -10.31
N GLY A 323 -14.00 -14.21 -11.24
CA GLY A 323 -15.28 -14.91 -11.24
C GLY A 323 -15.35 -16.15 -12.14
N THR A 324 -14.20 -16.60 -12.64
CA THR A 324 -14.07 -17.86 -13.39
C THR A 324 -12.93 -18.70 -12.86
N GLN A 325 -13.09 -20.02 -12.83
CA GLN A 325 -12.05 -20.93 -12.35
C GLN A 325 -10.81 -20.87 -13.25
N LYS A 326 -11.00 -20.76 -14.56
CA LYS A 326 -9.89 -20.65 -15.53
C LYS A 326 -8.94 -19.50 -15.18
N VAL A 327 -9.47 -18.32 -14.84
CA VAL A 327 -8.63 -17.15 -14.47
C VAL A 327 -7.96 -17.37 -13.12
N LEU A 328 -8.65 -17.95 -12.14
CA LEU A 328 -8.05 -18.29 -10.83
C LEU A 328 -6.88 -19.28 -10.99
N ASP A 329 -7.05 -20.29 -11.84
CA ASP A 329 -6.00 -21.28 -12.12
C ASP A 329 -4.83 -20.64 -12.84
N ARG A 330 -5.09 -19.76 -13.82
CA ARG A 330 -4.05 -19.00 -14.53
C ARG A 330 -3.23 -18.10 -13.61
N LEU A 331 -3.85 -17.53 -12.60
CA LEU A 331 -3.20 -16.69 -11.58
C LEU A 331 -2.50 -17.51 -10.49
N HIS A 332 -2.55 -18.84 -10.53
CA HIS A 332 -2.09 -19.77 -9.50
C HIS A 332 -2.68 -19.45 -8.10
N LYS A 333 -3.93 -18.96 -8.08
CA LYS A 333 -4.58 -18.61 -6.81
C LYS A 333 -4.89 -19.83 -5.95
N LYS A 334 -5.00 -21.03 -6.54
CA LYS A 334 -5.24 -22.31 -5.84
C LYS A 334 -6.47 -22.28 -4.91
N GLN A 335 -7.53 -21.62 -5.33
CA GLN A 335 -8.83 -21.57 -4.65
C GLN A 335 -9.95 -21.81 -5.66
N THR A 336 -11.11 -22.25 -5.18
CA THR A 336 -12.27 -22.50 -6.02
C THR A 336 -13.35 -21.44 -5.81
N LEU A 337 -14.19 -21.21 -6.82
CA LEU A 337 -15.34 -20.31 -6.71
C LEU A 337 -16.31 -20.75 -5.59
N LYS A 338 -16.44 -22.06 -5.33
CA LYS A 338 -17.26 -22.60 -4.23
C LYS A 338 -16.69 -22.20 -2.85
N GLN A 339 -15.37 -22.24 -2.68
CA GLN A 339 -14.72 -21.76 -1.45
C GLN A 339 -14.96 -20.27 -1.23
N VAL A 340 -14.91 -19.47 -2.31
CA VAL A 340 -15.24 -18.04 -2.24
C VAL A 340 -16.69 -17.82 -1.78
N GLU A 341 -17.64 -18.50 -2.40
CA GLU A 341 -19.07 -18.42 -2.04
C GLU A 341 -19.30 -18.82 -0.58
N HIS A 342 -18.69 -19.92 -0.14
CA HIS A 342 -18.77 -20.41 1.22
C HIS A 342 -18.19 -19.38 2.22
N ALA A 343 -16.96 -18.91 2.04
CA ALA A 343 -16.32 -18.00 2.96
C ALA A 343 -17.09 -16.66 3.11
N VAL A 344 -17.56 -16.09 2.00
CA VAL A 344 -18.34 -14.86 2.03
C VAL A 344 -19.70 -15.08 2.72
N SER A 345 -20.37 -16.20 2.45
CA SER A 345 -21.64 -16.56 3.09
C SER A 345 -21.48 -16.74 4.59
N GLU A 346 -20.45 -17.48 5.02
CA GLU A 346 -20.18 -17.73 6.44
C GLU A 346 -19.79 -16.46 7.19
N ALA A 347 -18.93 -15.62 6.63
CA ALA A 347 -18.58 -14.34 7.24
C ALA A 347 -19.84 -13.50 7.53
N LYS A 348 -20.78 -13.45 6.57
CA LYS A 348 -22.04 -12.72 6.74
C LYS A 348 -22.97 -13.38 7.75
N ARG A 349 -23.07 -14.70 7.73
CA ARG A 349 -23.91 -15.47 8.66
C ARG A 349 -23.46 -15.26 10.11
N HIS A 350 -22.17 -15.14 10.34
CA HIS A 350 -21.60 -14.89 11.67
C HIS A 350 -21.55 -13.40 12.05
N GLY A 351 -22.19 -12.52 11.26
CA GLY A 351 -22.39 -11.13 11.64
C GLY A 351 -21.21 -10.21 11.39
N ILE A 352 -20.23 -10.58 10.55
CA ILE A 352 -19.23 -9.63 10.07
C ILE A 352 -19.97 -8.53 9.29
N GLU A 353 -19.88 -7.30 9.78
CA GLU A 353 -20.69 -6.18 9.30
C GLU A 353 -20.42 -5.87 7.83
N ARG A 354 -19.13 -5.93 7.43
CA ARG A 354 -18.67 -5.60 6.08
C ARG A 354 -17.73 -6.65 5.55
N VAL A 355 -18.13 -7.26 4.44
CA VAL A 355 -17.32 -8.21 3.70
C VAL A 355 -16.93 -7.58 2.36
N HIS A 356 -15.62 -7.42 2.16
CA HIS A 356 -15.04 -6.86 0.94
C HIS A 356 -14.48 -7.96 0.04
N GLY A 357 -14.54 -7.75 -1.28
CA GLY A 357 -13.90 -8.62 -2.26
C GLY A 357 -12.94 -7.85 -3.17
N PHE A 358 -11.68 -8.26 -3.17
CA PHE A 358 -10.72 -7.78 -4.16
C PHE A 358 -10.80 -8.63 -5.42
N PHE A 359 -10.84 -7.97 -6.57
CA PHE A 359 -10.80 -8.58 -7.89
C PHE A 359 -9.70 -7.93 -8.71
N VAL A 360 -9.08 -8.74 -9.56
CA VAL A 360 -8.16 -8.26 -10.59
C VAL A 360 -8.76 -8.49 -11.97
N ILE A 361 -8.50 -7.59 -12.91
CA ILE A 361 -8.94 -7.66 -14.30
C ILE A 361 -7.78 -7.34 -15.23
N GLY A 362 -7.76 -7.94 -16.41
CA GLY A 362 -6.66 -7.85 -17.36
C GLY A 362 -5.57 -8.90 -17.08
N SER A 363 -5.96 -10.05 -16.53
CA SER A 363 -5.08 -11.21 -16.41
C SER A 363 -4.62 -11.70 -17.78
N PRO A 364 -3.44 -12.36 -17.88
CA PRO A 364 -3.03 -12.96 -19.14
C PRO A 364 -4.13 -13.86 -19.70
N ASP A 365 -4.39 -13.73 -20.99
CA ASP A 365 -5.38 -14.52 -21.73
C ASP A 365 -6.85 -14.37 -21.26
N GLU A 366 -7.13 -13.37 -20.40
CA GLU A 366 -8.50 -13.08 -19.93
C GLU A 366 -9.31 -12.38 -21.01
N THR A 367 -10.53 -12.87 -21.24
CA THR A 367 -11.46 -12.32 -22.22
C THR A 367 -12.44 -11.32 -21.60
N GLU A 368 -13.07 -10.48 -22.42
CA GLU A 368 -14.15 -9.56 -21.95
C GLU A 368 -15.30 -10.34 -21.26
N LYS A 369 -15.61 -11.56 -21.73
CA LYS A 369 -16.65 -12.41 -21.14
C LYS A 369 -16.28 -12.83 -19.72
N GLU A 370 -15.01 -13.15 -19.48
CA GLU A 370 -14.50 -13.56 -18.15
C GLU A 370 -14.44 -12.37 -17.19
N VAL A 371 -14.05 -11.18 -17.67
CA VAL A 371 -14.14 -9.95 -16.88
C VAL A 371 -15.59 -9.69 -16.45
N ILE A 372 -16.55 -9.77 -17.37
CA ILE A 372 -17.99 -9.59 -17.04
C ILE A 372 -18.49 -10.69 -16.10
N ALA A 373 -17.98 -11.93 -16.24
CA ALA A 373 -18.30 -13.01 -15.29
C ALA A 373 -17.84 -12.67 -13.87
N SER A 374 -16.68 -12.02 -13.71
CA SER A 374 -16.18 -11.56 -12.41
C SER A 374 -17.12 -10.52 -11.78
N PHE A 375 -17.65 -9.58 -12.55
CA PHE A 375 -18.66 -8.63 -12.05
C PHE A 375 -19.98 -9.31 -11.66
N ARG A 376 -20.45 -10.28 -12.46
CA ARG A 376 -21.65 -11.06 -12.14
C ARG A 376 -21.44 -11.90 -10.88
N PHE A 377 -20.26 -12.47 -10.71
CA PHE A 377 -19.91 -13.23 -9.52
C PHE A 377 -19.88 -12.34 -8.27
N ALA A 378 -19.29 -11.15 -8.33
CA ALA A 378 -19.35 -10.17 -7.25
C ALA A 378 -20.79 -9.81 -6.86
N ALA A 379 -21.68 -9.65 -7.85
CA ALA A 379 -23.12 -9.44 -7.62
C ALA A 379 -23.78 -10.63 -6.89
N LYS A 380 -23.48 -11.87 -7.32
CA LYS A 380 -23.97 -13.12 -6.71
C LYS A 380 -23.50 -13.24 -5.26
N LEU A 381 -22.23 -12.96 -4.97
CA LEU A 381 -21.63 -13.02 -3.62
C LEU A 381 -22.28 -12.05 -2.64
N ARG A 382 -22.99 -11.05 -3.13
CA ARG A 382 -23.62 -10.03 -2.30
C ARG A 382 -22.63 -9.31 -1.37
N LEU A 383 -21.42 -9.06 -1.82
CA LEU A 383 -20.40 -8.30 -1.09
C LEU A 383 -20.91 -6.90 -0.67
N ASP A 384 -20.45 -6.41 0.46
CA ASP A 384 -20.81 -5.08 0.93
C ASP A 384 -20.02 -4.01 0.19
N THR A 385 -18.73 -4.30 -0.03
CA THR A 385 -17.85 -3.48 -0.88
C THR A 385 -17.00 -4.39 -1.77
N PHE A 386 -16.44 -3.85 -2.84
CA PHE A 386 -15.59 -4.57 -3.78
C PHE A 386 -14.65 -3.61 -4.51
N GLY A 387 -13.46 -4.08 -4.85
CA GLY A 387 -12.50 -3.38 -5.69
C GLY A 387 -12.17 -4.21 -6.94
N PHE A 388 -12.24 -3.59 -8.13
CA PHE A 388 -11.78 -4.18 -9.39
C PHE A 388 -10.55 -3.44 -9.88
N ASN A 389 -9.39 -3.98 -9.55
CA ASN A 389 -8.10 -3.42 -9.91
C ASN A 389 -7.57 -4.05 -11.19
N ARG A 390 -6.84 -3.26 -11.98
CA ARG A 390 -6.13 -3.82 -13.14
C ARG A 390 -4.89 -4.56 -12.63
N LEU A 391 -4.69 -5.75 -13.14
CA LEU A 391 -3.50 -6.53 -12.84
C LEU A 391 -2.25 -5.80 -13.37
N CYS A 392 -1.23 -5.72 -12.54
CA CYS A 392 0.08 -5.20 -12.88
C CYS A 392 1.13 -6.32 -12.81
N ALA A 393 2.06 -6.32 -13.74
CA ALA A 393 3.27 -7.12 -13.62
C ALA A 393 4.29 -6.31 -12.81
N TYR A 394 4.72 -6.83 -11.68
CA TYR A 394 5.75 -6.24 -10.85
C TYR A 394 7.06 -7.01 -11.03
N ARG A 395 8.18 -6.29 -11.10
CA ARG A 395 9.51 -6.91 -11.19
C ARG A 395 9.74 -7.85 -10.01
N GLY A 396 10.37 -8.98 -10.28
CA GLY A 396 10.62 -10.05 -9.29
C GLY A 396 9.45 -11.01 -9.08
N THR A 397 8.32 -10.84 -9.79
CA THR A 397 7.22 -11.81 -9.79
C THR A 397 7.35 -12.81 -10.93
N PRO A 398 6.78 -14.04 -10.81
CA PRO A 398 6.72 -15.00 -11.92
C PRO A 398 6.04 -14.43 -13.16
N LEU A 399 5.05 -13.55 -13.00
CA LEU A 399 4.36 -12.89 -14.12
C LEU A 399 5.31 -11.95 -14.88
N TRP A 400 6.12 -11.17 -14.17
CA TRP A 400 7.14 -10.32 -14.78
C TRP A 400 8.13 -11.16 -15.58
N GLN A 401 8.66 -12.24 -14.99
CA GLN A 401 9.61 -13.13 -15.64
C GLN A 401 9.02 -13.80 -16.89
N GLU A 402 7.74 -14.19 -16.84
CA GLU A 402 7.04 -14.69 -18.02
C GLU A 402 7.06 -13.67 -19.15
N TYR A 403 6.82 -12.39 -18.85
CA TYR A 403 6.77 -11.34 -19.86
C TYR A 403 8.16 -10.97 -20.38
N VAL A 404 9.19 -11.02 -19.54
CA VAL A 404 10.59 -10.89 -19.99
C VAL A 404 10.96 -12.04 -20.94
N ASN A 405 10.66 -13.28 -20.58
CA ASN A 405 10.96 -14.46 -21.41
C ASN A 405 10.20 -14.45 -22.76
N ARG A 406 9.05 -13.82 -22.82
CA ARG A 406 8.27 -13.61 -24.05
C ARG A 406 8.73 -12.41 -24.88
N GLY A 407 9.70 -11.64 -24.41
CA GLY A 407 10.17 -10.42 -25.08
C GLY A 407 9.18 -9.25 -25.06
N ILE A 408 8.18 -9.29 -24.17
CA ILE A 408 7.15 -8.23 -24.01
C ILE A 408 7.71 -7.10 -23.14
N ILE A 409 8.46 -7.43 -22.12
CA ILE A 409 9.17 -6.51 -21.22
C ILE A 409 10.67 -6.68 -21.43
N ASP A 410 11.37 -5.56 -21.49
CA ASP A 410 12.82 -5.49 -21.37
C ASP A 410 13.16 -5.14 -19.91
N ASP A 411 13.82 -6.06 -19.19
CA ASP A 411 14.05 -5.93 -17.74
C ASP A 411 14.94 -4.73 -17.39
N GLU A 412 15.91 -4.40 -18.25
CA GLU A 412 16.82 -3.26 -18.03
C GLU A 412 16.18 -1.90 -18.40
N ARG A 413 15.39 -1.85 -19.47
CA ARG A 413 14.75 -0.64 -19.95
C ARG A 413 13.47 -0.30 -19.20
N ASP A 414 12.70 -1.31 -18.79
CA ASP A 414 11.31 -1.15 -18.37
C ASP A 414 11.09 -1.34 -16.85
N TRP A 415 12.15 -1.54 -16.09
CA TRP A 415 12.11 -1.89 -14.66
C TRP A 415 11.34 -0.91 -13.75
N ASP A 416 11.32 0.37 -14.10
CA ASP A 416 10.63 1.43 -13.34
C ASP A 416 9.21 1.73 -13.84
N LYS A 417 8.74 1.01 -14.86
CA LYS A 417 7.44 1.25 -15.45
C LYS A 417 6.34 0.48 -14.74
N TRP A 418 5.21 1.14 -14.56
CA TRP A 418 4.01 0.52 -14.02
C TRP A 418 3.21 -0.16 -15.13
N PHE A 419 3.53 -1.40 -15.41
CA PHE A 419 2.85 -2.18 -16.42
C PHE A 419 1.58 -2.83 -15.89
N LYS A 420 0.49 -2.61 -16.61
CA LYS A 420 -0.74 -3.39 -16.52
C LYS A 420 -0.72 -4.43 -17.62
N CYS A 421 -1.15 -5.64 -17.35
CA CYS A 421 -1.13 -6.74 -18.33
C CYS A 421 -1.76 -6.34 -19.67
N SER A 422 -2.89 -5.62 -19.60
CA SER A 422 -3.60 -5.13 -20.80
C SER A 422 -2.84 -4.08 -21.63
N ASP A 423 -1.74 -3.53 -21.11
CA ASP A 423 -0.95 -2.51 -21.82
C ASP A 423 0.29 -3.14 -22.49
N ILE A 424 0.77 -4.28 -21.99
CA ILE A 424 2.04 -4.88 -22.42
C ILE A 424 1.89 -6.21 -23.16
N ASP A 425 0.81 -6.97 -22.94
CA ASP A 425 0.57 -8.21 -23.66
C ASP A 425 -0.36 -7.98 -24.86
N PRO A 426 0.10 -8.20 -26.10
CA PRO A 426 -0.73 -8.02 -27.28
C PRO A 426 -1.94 -8.97 -27.34
N ASN A 427 -1.88 -10.10 -26.59
CA ASN A 427 -3.01 -11.05 -26.48
C ASN A 427 -3.92 -10.74 -25.28
N ALA A 428 -3.54 -9.81 -24.42
CA ALA A 428 -4.39 -9.34 -23.33
C ALA A 428 -5.40 -8.30 -23.83
N LEU A 429 -6.43 -8.03 -23.03
CA LEU A 429 -7.40 -6.99 -23.36
C LEU A 429 -6.71 -5.62 -23.41
N PRO A 430 -6.77 -4.88 -24.53
CA PRO A 430 -6.21 -3.56 -24.61
C PRO A 430 -6.74 -2.63 -23.51
N SER A 431 -5.94 -1.67 -23.07
CA SER A 431 -6.29 -0.74 -21.98
C SER A 431 -7.67 -0.09 -22.15
N ALA A 432 -7.99 0.34 -23.38
CA ALA A 432 -9.30 0.90 -23.72
C ALA A 432 -10.45 -0.10 -23.57
N ALA A 433 -10.21 -1.37 -23.93
CA ALA A 433 -11.19 -2.43 -23.78
C ALA A 433 -11.42 -2.77 -22.30
N VAL A 434 -10.37 -2.92 -21.50
CA VAL A 434 -10.48 -3.14 -20.05
C VAL A 434 -11.28 -2.02 -19.38
N ASN A 435 -11.01 -0.75 -19.70
CA ASN A 435 -11.77 0.37 -19.15
C ASN A 435 -13.25 0.31 -19.56
N ARG A 436 -13.53 0.01 -20.82
CA ARG A 436 -14.91 -0.10 -21.34
C ARG A 436 -15.68 -1.24 -20.63
N VAL A 437 -15.05 -2.41 -20.49
CA VAL A 437 -15.67 -3.59 -19.85
C VAL A 437 -15.84 -3.34 -18.35
N ARG A 438 -14.85 -2.72 -17.71
CA ARG A 438 -14.94 -2.31 -16.30
C ARG A 438 -16.13 -1.37 -16.08
N MET A 439 -16.35 -0.39 -16.94
CA MET A 439 -17.49 0.51 -16.86
C MET A 439 -18.83 -0.22 -17.04
N LYS A 440 -18.93 -1.14 -18.02
CA LYS A 440 -20.10 -2.01 -18.19
C LYS A 440 -20.35 -2.86 -16.94
N GLY A 441 -19.28 -3.41 -16.34
CA GLY A 441 -19.34 -4.21 -15.14
C GLY A 441 -19.84 -3.42 -13.93
N TYR A 442 -19.33 -2.21 -13.69
CA TYR A 442 -19.83 -1.34 -12.63
C TYR A 442 -21.29 -0.94 -12.84
N ALA A 443 -21.70 -0.63 -14.07
CA ALA A 443 -23.10 -0.34 -14.39
C ALA A 443 -24.02 -1.55 -14.04
N LEU A 444 -23.59 -2.76 -14.35
CA LEU A 444 -24.30 -3.99 -14.02
C LEU A 444 -24.40 -4.19 -12.49
N LEU A 445 -23.31 -4.01 -11.75
CA LEU A 445 -23.31 -4.09 -10.30
C LEU A 445 -24.19 -3.03 -9.65
N PHE A 446 -24.16 -1.80 -10.17
CA PHE A 446 -24.98 -0.70 -9.68
C PHE A 446 -26.47 -0.98 -9.91
N ALA A 447 -26.84 -1.43 -11.11
CA ALA A 447 -28.21 -1.86 -11.41
C ALA A 447 -28.67 -2.99 -10.48
N HIS A 448 -27.86 -4.05 -10.33
CA HIS A 448 -28.16 -5.15 -9.42
C HIS A 448 -28.33 -4.69 -7.96
N ARG A 449 -27.56 -3.69 -7.51
CA ARG A 449 -27.64 -3.15 -6.16
C ARG A 449 -28.88 -2.31 -5.95
N ILE A 450 -29.26 -1.46 -6.91
CA ILE A 450 -30.48 -0.65 -6.84
C ILE A 450 -31.72 -1.54 -6.82
N PHE A 451 -31.84 -2.44 -7.80
CA PHE A 451 -33.04 -3.27 -7.96
C PHE A 451 -33.09 -4.46 -6.99
N GLY A 452 -31.93 -5.02 -6.63
CA GLY A 452 -31.84 -6.17 -5.73
C GLY A 452 -31.84 -5.83 -4.24
N ARG A 453 -31.46 -4.59 -3.83
CA ARG A 453 -31.33 -4.19 -2.43
C ARG A 453 -31.62 -2.71 -2.20
N PRO A 454 -32.81 -2.23 -2.49
CA PRO A 454 -33.15 -0.81 -2.46
C PRO A 454 -32.94 -0.19 -1.07
N ILE A 455 -33.28 -0.88 0.01
CA ILE A 455 -33.16 -0.39 1.40
C ILE A 455 -31.68 -0.18 1.79
N ARG A 456 -30.78 -1.13 1.46
CA ARG A 456 -29.34 -0.99 1.75
C ARG A 456 -28.72 0.11 0.90
N THR A 457 -29.11 0.20 -0.35
CA THR A 457 -28.68 1.28 -1.26
C THR A 457 -29.10 2.65 -0.72
N TYR A 458 -30.34 2.77 -0.27
CA TYR A 458 -30.85 4.00 0.36
C TYR A 458 -30.07 4.36 1.64
N LYS A 459 -29.78 3.38 2.52
CA LYS A 459 -28.95 3.62 3.71
C LYS A 459 -27.57 4.12 3.36
N LEU A 460 -26.90 3.52 2.37
CA LEU A 460 -25.60 3.94 1.87
C LEU A 460 -25.64 5.36 1.30
N LEU A 461 -26.62 5.64 0.45
CA LEU A 461 -26.82 6.98 -0.13
C LEU A 461 -27.13 8.04 0.95
N ARG A 462 -27.85 7.66 1.99
CA ARG A 462 -28.14 8.55 3.14
C ARG A 462 -26.89 8.85 3.96
N ILE A 463 -25.99 7.86 4.16
CA ILE A 463 -24.70 8.06 4.84
C ILE A 463 -23.80 8.97 4.00
N LEU A 464 -23.65 8.68 2.71
CA LEU A 464 -22.88 9.51 1.78
C LEU A 464 -23.46 10.93 1.68
N GLY A 465 -24.78 11.07 1.68
CA GLY A 465 -25.46 12.37 1.61
C GLY A 465 -25.32 13.23 2.88
N ARG A 466 -24.99 12.65 4.04
CA ARG A 466 -24.68 13.41 5.27
C ARG A 466 -23.29 14.06 5.23
N HIS A 467 -22.36 13.45 4.49
CA HIS A 467 -20.98 13.90 4.39
C HIS A 467 -20.66 14.61 3.07
N MET A 468 -21.61 14.68 2.13
CA MET A 468 -21.43 15.26 0.81
C MET A 468 -22.60 16.17 0.44
N LYS A 469 -22.32 17.31 -0.19
CA LYS A 469 -23.38 18.14 -0.77
C LYS A 469 -24.12 17.33 -1.86
N LYS A 470 -25.44 17.46 -1.98
CA LYS A 470 -26.31 16.72 -2.94
C LYS A 470 -25.75 16.67 -4.38
N PHE A 471 -25.07 17.73 -4.78
CA PHE A 471 -24.50 17.87 -6.11
C PHE A 471 -23.23 17.00 -6.32
N ASP A 472 -22.46 16.77 -5.25
CA ASP A 472 -21.24 15.95 -5.31
C ASP A 472 -21.57 14.46 -5.29
N LEU A 473 -22.64 14.07 -4.62
CA LEU A 473 -23.15 12.70 -4.64
C LEU A 473 -23.58 12.28 -6.06
N LEU A 474 -24.30 13.15 -6.78
CA LEU A 474 -24.67 12.92 -8.17
C LEU A 474 -23.44 12.87 -9.07
N LYS A 475 -22.46 13.76 -8.88
CA LYS A 475 -21.19 13.74 -9.64
C LYS A 475 -20.39 12.45 -9.36
N LEU A 476 -20.39 11.97 -8.13
CA LEU A 476 -19.73 10.73 -7.75
C LEU A 476 -20.39 9.52 -8.39
N LEU A 477 -21.72 9.45 -8.37
CA LEU A 477 -22.50 8.40 -9.04
C LEU A 477 -22.33 8.44 -10.56
N TRP A 478 -22.08 9.63 -11.14
CA TRP A 478 -21.85 9.82 -12.58
C TRP A 478 -20.34 9.82 -12.96
N SER A 479 -19.42 9.87 -12.02
CA SER A 479 -17.97 9.88 -12.30
C SER A 479 -17.52 8.65 -13.08
N PRO A 480 -18.04 7.44 -12.83
CA PRO A 480 -17.75 6.27 -13.63
C PRO A 480 -18.21 6.39 -15.09
N PHE A 481 -19.26 7.19 -15.39
CA PHE A 481 -19.86 7.32 -16.71
C PHE A 481 -19.32 8.51 -17.52
N ARG A 482 -18.53 9.40 -16.91
CA ARG A 482 -17.90 10.50 -17.64
C ARG A 482 -16.65 9.99 -18.35
N ARG A 483 -16.71 9.99 -19.69
CA ARG A 483 -15.53 9.83 -20.54
C ARG A 483 -14.48 10.84 -20.09
N ARG A 484 -13.41 10.40 -19.46
CA ARG A 484 -12.13 11.10 -19.45
C ARG A 484 -11.12 10.19 -20.12
N THR A 485 -10.82 10.54 -21.33
CA THR A 485 -9.54 10.28 -21.95
C THR A 485 -8.46 10.84 -21.01
N LEU A 486 -7.88 9.96 -20.18
CA LEU A 486 -6.58 10.18 -19.56
C LEU A 486 -5.51 9.94 -20.65
N SER A 487 -5.63 10.67 -21.76
CA SER A 487 -4.61 10.75 -22.79
C SER A 487 -3.92 12.11 -22.70
N ARG A 488 -3.39 12.43 -21.55
CA ARG A 488 -2.25 13.35 -21.41
C ARG A 488 -1.41 12.81 -20.27
N LYS A 489 -0.15 12.48 -20.57
CA LYS A 489 0.90 12.38 -19.59
C LYS A 489 0.74 13.61 -18.67
N PRO A 490 0.72 13.49 -17.35
CA PRO A 490 0.82 14.66 -16.51
C PRO A 490 2.13 15.34 -16.90
N GLU A 491 2.02 16.54 -17.43
CA GLU A 491 3.18 17.37 -17.66
C GLU A 491 3.80 17.64 -16.29
N LEU A 492 5.04 17.22 -16.13
CA LEU A 492 5.86 17.43 -14.93
C LEU A 492 5.83 18.87 -14.33
N PRO A 493 5.56 19.95 -15.10
CA PRO A 493 5.59 21.31 -14.57
C PRO A 493 4.56 21.61 -13.48
N ALA A 494 3.40 20.96 -13.48
CA ALA A 494 2.36 21.26 -12.48
C ALA A 494 2.68 20.72 -11.06
N LEU A 495 3.56 19.70 -10.95
CA LEU A 495 4.00 19.15 -9.67
C LEU A 495 5.14 19.96 -9.03
N MET A 496 5.86 20.76 -9.82
CA MET A 496 7.01 21.54 -9.34
C MET A 496 6.62 22.80 -8.56
N ILE A 497 5.43 23.35 -8.78
CA ILE A 497 5.00 24.61 -8.17
C ILE A 497 4.57 24.46 -6.72
N ASP A 498 4.15 23.28 -6.30
CA ASP A 498 3.50 23.07 -4.98
C ASP A 498 4.48 22.72 -3.84
N LEU A 499 5.78 22.69 -4.12
CA LEU A 499 6.80 22.40 -3.11
C LEU A 499 7.54 23.66 -2.59
N GLY A 500 7.12 24.85 -3.00
CA GLY A 500 7.61 26.13 -2.47
C GLY A 500 9.11 26.42 -2.74
N LEU A 501 9.68 25.77 -3.76
CA LEU A 501 11.08 25.96 -4.16
C LEU A 501 11.11 26.54 -5.58
N GLU A 502 11.58 27.79 -5.71
CA GLU A 502 11.80 28.42 -7.01
C GLU A 502 12.81 27.63 -7.86
N GLU A 503 12.54 27.53 -9.17
CA GLU A 503 13.52 26.98 -10.11
C GLU A 503 14.84 27.74 -10.02
N PRO A 504 16.00 27.09 -9.84
CA PRO A 504 17.25 27.75 -10.07
C PRO A 504 17.32 28.11 -11.56
N LYS A 505 17.47 29.40 -11.88
CA LYS A 505 17.71 29.88 -13.24
C LYS A 505 18.88 29.08 -13.81
N ARG A 506 18.62 28.30 -14.86
CA ARG A 506 19.67 27.60 -15.62
C ARG A 506 20.62 28.64 -16.18
N GLY A 507 21.73 28.83 -15.48
CA GLY A 507 22.89 29.53 -16.05
C GLY A 507 23.43 28.67 -17.18
N ALA A 508 23.45 29.22 -18.39
CA ALA A 508 24.09 28.62 -19.53
C ALA A 508 25.59 28.40 -19.19
N VAL A 509 25.97 27.14 -18.96
CA VAL A 509 27.39 26.77 -18.96
C VAL A 509 27.76 26.62 -20.44
N SER A 510 28.46 27.63 -20.97
CA SER A 510 29.11 27.53 -22.27
C SER A 510 30.25 26.51 -22.13
N ILE A 511 30.17 25.45 -22.91
CA ILE A 511 31.28 24.53 -23.14
C ILE A 511 32.27 25.26 -24.06
N SER A 512 33.43 25.55 -23.56
CA SER A 512 34.62 25.82 -24.35
C SER A 512 35.65 24.72 -24.11
#